data_61341f23db60582b59f649ee29d6f538
#
_entry.id   61341f23db60582b59f649ee29d6f538
#
_cell.length_a   1.000
_cell.length_b   1.000
_cell.length_c   1.000
_cell.angle_alpha   90.00
_cell.angle_beta   90.00
_cell.angle_gamma   90.00
#
_symmetry.space_group_name_H-M   'P 1'
#
loop_
_entity.id
_entity.type
_entity.pdbx_description
1 polymer ?
#
loop_
_entity_poly.entity_id
_entity_poly.type
_entity_poly.pdbx_seq_one_letter_code
_entity_poly.pdbx_strand_id
1 'polypeptide(L)'
;MKKLIAIAAVVVATIAAQAQGTINFANRGAFAANGTDAKVLGVSGAPLDGAGFMAQLYVGASASSLAAVGSPVPFRTGAAAGFVSASTVTTGLAGGAAASVAMRAWDASTGANYDAATTRGSSAVLSVVLGGGGSPPAVPVDLAGLAGFSLAGAGPANIPEPSTVALGLIGAGALFLRRRK
;
A
#
# COMPACT_ATOMS: atom_id res chain seq x y z
N MET A 1 -48.37 -16.79 6.49
CA MET A 1 -47.14 -16.43 7.21
C MET A 1 -45.87 -16.88 6.48
N LYS A 2 -45.70 -18.15 6.06
CA LYS A 2 -44.49 -18.61 5.38
C LYS A 2 -44.14 -17.86 4.08
N LYS A 3 -45.16 -17.46 3.28
CA LYS A 3 -44.95 -16.67 2.04
C LYS A 3 -44.47 -15.24 2.30
N LEU A 4 -44.95 -14.59 3.39
CA LEU A 4 -44.50 -13.26 3.78
C LEU A 4 -43.05 -13.25 4.28
N ILE A 5 -42.63 -14.30 5.00
CA ILE A 5 -41.24 -14.48 5.45
C ILE A 5 -40.29 -14.65 4.25
N ALA A 6 -40.70 -15.43 3.23
CA ALA A 6 -39.91 -15.64 2.03
C ALA A 6 -39.74 -14.34 1.21
N ILE A 7 -40.78 -13.52 1.10
CA ILE A 7 -40.71 -12.21 0.43
C ILE A 7 -39.80 -11.24 1.19
N ALA A 8 -39.92 -11.20 2.52
CA ALA A 8 -39.05 -10.36 3.35
C ALA A 8 -37.58 -10.79 3.23
N ALA A 9 -37.29 -12.10 3.20
CA ALA A 9 -35.92 -12.61 3.02
C ALA A 9 -35.33 -12.24 1.64
N VAL A 10 -36.13 -12.26 0.56
CA VAL A 10 -35.67 -11.84 -0.78
C VAL A 10 -35.40 -10.33 -0.82
N VAL A 11 -36.24 -9.50 -0.21
CA VAL A 11 -36.02 -8.05 -0.17
C VAL A 11 -34.78 -7.71 0.63
N VAL A 12 -34.50 -8.38 1.76
CA VAL A 12 -33.27 -8.18 2.54
C VAL A 12 -32.03 -8.61 1.75
N ALA A 13 -32.11 -9.70 0.98
CA ALA A 13 -30.98 -10.17 0.16
C ALA A 13 -30.62 -9.18 -0.98
N THR A 14 -31.60 -8.46 -1.52
CA THR A 14 -31.33 -7.46 -2.58
C THR A 14 -30.69 -6.16 -2.04
N ILE A 15 -30.88 -5.83 -0.78
CA ILE A 15 -30.24 -4.67 -0.16
C ILE A 15 -28.74 -4.93 0.13
N ALA A 16 -28.33 -6.19 0.27
CA ALA A 16 -26.96 -6.57 0.55
C ALA A 16 -26.01 -6.50 -0.67
N ALA A 17 -26.53 -6.30 -1.89
CA ALA A 17 -25.71 -6.09 -3.09
C ALA A 17 -25.23 -4.63 -3.17
N GLN A 18 -24.51 -4.16 -2.16
CA GLN A 18 -23.77 -2.89 -2.25
C GLN A 18 -22.75 -3.02 -3.38
N ALA A 19 -22.82 -2.12 -4.35
CA ALA A 19 -21.79 -2.07 -5.38
C ALA A 19 -20.42 -1.90 -4.70
N GLN A 20 -19.49 -2.77 -5.06
CA GLN A 20 -18.14 -2.74 -4.50
C GLN A 20 -17.43 -1.45 -4.94
N GLY A 21 -16.63 -0.89 -4.05
CA GLY A 21 -15.84 0.29 -4.34
C GLY A 21 -14.79 0.01 -5.40
N THR A 22 -14.58 0.98 -6.31
CA THR A 22 -13.63 0.85 -7.42
C THR A 22 -12.63 1.98 -7.43
N ILE A 23 -11.39 1.66 -7.82
CA ILE A 23 -10.25 2.57 -7.89
C ILE A 23 -9.52 2.35 -9.22
N ASN A 24 -9.12 3.42 -9.88
CA ASN A 24 -8.16 3.37 -10.98
C ASN A 24 -6.74 3.31 -10.39
N PHE A 25 -6.12 2.13 -10.45
CA PHE A 25 -4.75 1.95 -10.02
C PHE A 25 -3.80 2.38 -11.13
N ALA A 26 -3.27 3.59 -11.01
CA ALA A 26 -2.26 4.18 -11.88
C ALA A 26 -1.45 5.20 -11.10
N ASN A 27 -0.19 5.39 -11.49
CA ASN A 27 0.70 6.39 -10.88
C ASN A 27 1.24 7.41 -11.89
N ARG A 28 0.59 7.54 -13.05
CA ARG A 28 0.91 8.54 -14.08
C ARG A 28 -0.19 9.58 -14.18
N GLY A 29 0.17 10.85 -14.34
CA GLY A 29 -0.66 12.03 -14.23
C GLY A 29 -1.87 12.12 -15.17
N ALA A 30 -1.93 11.33 -16.24
CA ALA A 30 -3.11 11.28 -17.11
C ALA A 30 -4.38 10.76 -16.42
N PHE A 31 -4.23 10.12 -15.25
CA PHE A 31 -5.31 9.55 -14.45
C PHE A 31 -5.45 10.23 -13.08
N ALA A 32 -4.51 11.09 -12.70
CA ALA A 32 -4.61 11.89 -11.48
C ALA A 32 -5.29 13.23 -11.87
N ALA A 33 -6.34 13.60 -11.16
CA ALA A 33 -7.07 14.84 -11.39
C ALA A 33 -6.19 16.11 -11.37
N ASN A 34 -4.95 16.01 -10.88
CA ASN A 34 -3.98 17.10 -10.78
C ASN A 34 -2.74 16.95 -11.70
N GLY A 35 -2.73 16.00 -12.63
CA GLY A 35 -1.67 15.87 -13.64
C GLY A 35 -0.27 15.58 -13.09
N THR A 36 -0.15 15.06 -11.86
CA THR A 36 1.14 14.82 -11.22
C THR A 36 1.63 13.40 -11.48
N ASP A 37 2.75 13.27 -12.16
CA ASP A 37 3.42 11.99 -12.35
C ASP A 37 4.05 11.52 -11.03
N ALA A 38 3.55 10.40 -10.47
CA ALA A 38 4.04 9.78 -9.24
C ALA A 38 5.06 8.67 -9.56
N LYS A 39 6.20 9.05 -10.12
CA LYS A 39 7.24 8.10 -10.52
C LYS A 39 7.82 7.37 -9.32
N VAL A 40 7.98 6.05 -9.44
CA VAL A 40 8.64 5.22 -8.41
C VAL A 40 10.08 4.95 -8.82
N LEU A 41 10.98 5.15 -7.87
CA LEU A 41 12.42 5.03 -8.06
C LEU A 41 12.97 3.83 -7.28
N GLY A 42 14.03 3.25 -7.78
CA GLY A 42 14.81 2.24 -7.08
C GLY A 42 15.74 2.85 -6.02
N VAL A 43 16.46 1.99 -5.32
CA VAL A 43 17.46 2.39 -4.29
C VAL A 43 18.56 3.30 -4.88
N SER A 44 18.90 3.10 -6.16
CA SER A 44 19.87 3.93 -6.88
C SER A 44 19.33 5.29 -7.34
N GLY A 45 18.04 5.57 -7.13
CA GLY A 45 17.39 6.77 -7.67
C GLY A 45 16.96 6.66 -9.13
N ALA A 46 17.25 5.54 -9.83
CA ALA A 46 16.77 5.28 -11.17
C ALA A 46 15.28 4.85 -11.14
N PRO A 47 14.48 5.19 -12.17
CA PRO A 47 13.11 4.68 -12.30
C PRO A 47 13.07 3.15 -12.31
N LEU A 48 12.05 2.56 -11.64
CA LEU A 48 11.86 1.10 -11.66
C LEU A 48 11.50 0.63 -13.07
N ASP A 49 12.21 -0.35 -13.59
CA ASP A 49 12.09 -0.82 -14.96
C ASP A 49 11.78 -2.32 -15.02
N GLY A 50 10.65 -2.65 -15.67
CA GLY A 50 10.28 -4.01 -16.02
C GLY A 50 9.76 -4.88 -14.88
N ALA A 51 9.64 -6.18 -15.19
CA ALA A 51 8.99 -7.19 -14.34
C ALA A 51 9.82 -7.61 -13.12
N GLY A 52 11.07 -7.14 -12.98
CA GLY A 52 11.87 -7.32 -11.76
C GLY A 52 11.31 -6.55 -10.56
N PHE A 53 10.45 -5.57 -10.82
CA PHE A 53 9.81 -4.75 -9.78
C PHE A 53 8.30 -4.85 -9.90
N MET A 54 7.64 -5.00 -8.78
CA MET A 54 6.20 -5.15 -8.69
C MET A 54 5.59 -4.04 -7.85
N ALA A 55 4.35 -3.70 -8.18
CA ALA A 55 3.54 -2.76 -7.40
C ALA A 55 2.16 -3.34 -7.13
N GLN A 56 1.57 -2.98 -6.00
CA GLN A 56 0.22 -3.38 -5.63
C GLN A 56 -0.48 -2.25 -4.86
N LEU A 57 -1.80 -2.18 -5.05
CA LEU A 57 -2.64 -1.25 -4.31
C LEU A 57 -2.98 -1.85 -2.94
N TYR A 58 -2.91 -1.02 -1.91
CA TYR A 58 -3.33 -1.34 -0.56
C TYR A 58 -4.47 -0.42 -0.16
N VAL A 59 -5.57 -0.98 0.30
CA VAL A 59 -6.80 -0.26 0.65
C VAL A 59 -7.31 -0.72 2.00
N GLY A 60 -7.83 0.21 2.78
CA GLY A 60 -8.44 -0.06 4.08
C GLY A 60 -9.42 1.04 4.49
N ALA A 61 -10.25 0.78 5.47
CA ALA A 61 -11.13 1.79 6.05
C ALA A 61 -10.34 2.88 6.82
N SER A 62 -9.09 2.59 7.19
CA SER A 62 -8.17 3.52 7.86
C SER A 62 -6.72 3.25 7.45
N ALA A 63 -5.82 4.18 7.74
CA ALA A 63 -4.39 4.04 7.46
C ALA A 63 -3.73 2.84 8.20
N SER A 64 -4.30 2.40 9.31
CA SER A 64 -3.81 1.24 10.07
C SER A 64 -4.36 -0.11 9.60
N SER A 65 -5.39 -0.11 8.73
CA SER A 65 -6.08 -1.32 8.26
C SER A 65 -5.85 -1.60 6.77
N LEU A 66 -4.75 -1.11 6.22
CA LEU A 66 -4.42 -1.31 4.80
C LEU A 66 -4.13 -2.78 4.50
N ALA A 67 -4.87 -3.35 3.55
CA ALA A 67 -4.69 -4.69 3.02
C ALA A 67 -4.46 -4.64 1.51
N ALA A 68 -3.70 -5.59 0.97
CA ALA A 68 -3.45 -5.72 -0.45
C ALA A 68 -4.75 -6.00 -1.22
N VAL A 69 -4.97 -5.27 -2.32
CA VAL A 69 -6.15 -5.41 -3.18
C VAL A 69 -5.70 -5.54 -4.63
N GLY A 70 -6.37 -6.42 -5.38
CA GLY A 70 -5.97 -6.77 -6.74
C GLY A 70 -4.67 -7.56 -6.79
N SER A 71 -4.27 -7.95 -8.00
CA SER A 71 -2.99 -8.63 -8.23
C SER A 71 -1.84 -7.62 -8.31
N PRO A 72 -0.62 -8.02 -7.91
CA PRO A 72 0.56 -7.22 -8.20
C PRO A 72 0.74 -6.99 -9.70
N VAL A 73 1.18 -5.81 -10.08
CA VAL A 73 1.45 -5.43 -11.47
C VAL A 73 2.93 -5.05 -11.65
N PRO A 74 3.56 -5.40 -12.78
CA PRO A 74 4.93 -5.02 -13.06
C PRO A 74 5.03 -3.54 -13.44
N PHE A 75 6.21 -2.96 -13.27
CA PHE A 75 6.54 -1.67 -13.83
C PHE A 75 6.74 -1.75 -15.35
N ARG A 76 6.49 -0.64 -16.02
CA ARG A 76 6.70 -0.50 -17.46
C ARG A 76 8.19 -0.27 -17.74
N THR A 77 8.59 -0.46 -19.01
CA THR A 77 9.98 -0.35 -19.44
C THR A 77 10.25 0.93 -20.24
N GLY A 78 11.52 1.27 -20.39
CA GLY A 78 12.00 2.36 -21.23
C GLY A 78 11.48 3.73 -20.81
N ALA A 79 10.93 4.52 -21.71
CA ALA A 79 10.43 5.86 -21.42
C ALA A 79 9.28 5.90 -20.37
N ALA A 80 8.63 4.77 -20.13
CA ALA A 80 7.57 4.62 -19.13
C ALA A 80 8.06 3.95 -17.84
N ALA A 81 9.36 3.76 -17.64
CA ALA A 81 9.92 3.26 -16.39
C ALA A 81 9.51 4.13 -15.19
N GLY A 82 9.28 3.49 -14.06
CA GLY A 82 8.75 4.11 -12.84
C GLY A 82 7.22 4.22 -12.80
N PHE A 83 6.52 3.76 -13.86
CA PHE A 83 5.06 3.76 -13.92
C PHE A 83 4.51 2.35 -14.11
N VAL A 84 3.31 2.10 -13.58
CA VAL A 84 2.54 0.88 -13.84
C VAL A 84 1.52 1.09 -14.96
N SER A 85 1.05 0.00 -15.55
CA SER A 85 -0.10 0.05 -16.46
C SER A 85 -1.37 0.31 -15.65
N ALA A 86 -2.19 1.26 -16.11
CA ALA A 86 -3.45 1.57 -15.47
C ALA A 86 -4.40 0.36 -15.47
N SER A 87 -5.07 0.13 -14.36
CA SER A 87 -6.09 -0.90 -14.22
C SER A 87 -7.15 -0.49 -13.20
N THR A 88 -8.39 -0.91 -13.41
CA THR A 88 -9.44 -0.72 -12.40
C THR A 88 -9.38 -1.88 -11.39
N VAL A 89 -9.30 -1.52 -10.12
CA VAL A 89 -9.28 -2.46 -9.00
C VAL A 89 -10.58 -2.35 -8.23
N THR A 90 -11.22 -3.49 -7.97
CA THR A 90 -12.40 -3.59 -7.11
C THR A 90 -11.97 -3.87 -5.68
N THR A 91 -12.51 -3.14 -4.72
CA THR A 91 -12.18 -3.27 -3.30
C THR A 91 -13.22 -4.10 -2.55
N GLY A 92 -12.88 -4.58 -1.36
CA GLY A 92 -13.86 -5.19 -0.44
C GLY A 92 -14.75 -4.19 0.30
N LEU A 93 -14.54 -2.87 0.11
CA LEU A 93 -15.32 -1.81 0.73
C LEU A 93 -16.48 -1.41 -0.20
N ALA A 94 -17.53 -0.83 0.37
CA ALA A 94 -18.68 -0.36 -0.38
C ALA A 94 -18.31 0.82 -1.32
N GLY A 95 -18.95 0.89 -2.49
CA GLY A 95 -18.86 2.05 -3.35
C GLY A 95 -19.41 3.30 -2.66
N GLY A 96 -18.74 4.45 -2.85
CA GLY A 96 -19.04 5.69 -2.16
C GLY A 96 -18.49 5.80 -0.74
N ALA A 97 -17.90 4.73 -0.19
CA ALA A 97 -17.25 4.77 1.13
C ALA A 97 -15.91 5.54 1.07
N ALA A 98 -15.59 6.23 2.17
CA ALA A 98 -14.25 6.76 2.36
C ALA A 98 -13.26 5.63 2.64
N ALA A 99 -12.09 5.67 2.01
CA ALA A 99 -11.05 4.67 2.16
C ALA A 99 -9.68 5.32 2.25
N SER A 100 -8.79 4.67 2.99
CA SER A 100 -7.35 4.96 2.98
C SER A 100 -6.67 4.08 1.94
N VAL A 101 -5.80 4.66 1.13
CA VAL A 101 -5.17 4.00 -0.02
C VAL A 101 -3.68 4.29 -0.04
N ALA A 102 -2.86 3.30 -0.35
CA ALA A 102 -1.43 3.47 -0.61
C ALA A 102 -0.98 2.56 -1.74
N MET A 103 -0.04 3.05 -2.56
CA MET A 103 0.70 2.24 -3.52
C MET A 103 1.94 1.70 -2.82
N ARG A 104 2.16 0.39 -2.88
CA ARG A 104 3.36 -0.27 -2.39
C ARG A 104 4.09 -0.94 -3.54
N ALA A 105 5.42 -0.85 -3.52
CA ALA A 105 6.27 -1.44 -4.54
C ALA A 105 7.46 -2.17 -3.92
N TRP A 106 7.95 -3.20 -4.60
CA TRP A 106 9.08 -3.99 -4.12
C TRP A 106 9.88 -4.60 -5.28
N ASP A 107 11.08 -5.01 -4.98
CA ASP A 107 11.94 -5.80 -5.85
C ASP A 107 11.58 -7.28 -5.70
N ALA A 108 11.06 -7.89 -6.77
CA ALA A 108 10.58 -9.27 -6.78
C ALA A 108 11.71 -10.30 -6.56
N SER A 109 12.97 -9.92 -6.80
CA SER A 109 14.12 -10.77 -6.51
C SER A 109 14.40 -10.90 -5.02
N THR A 110 13.91 -9.95 -4.20
CA THR A 110 14.13 -9.91 -2.75
C THR A 110 12.97 -10.46 -1.94
N GLY A 111 11.82 -10.74 -2.58
CA GLY A 111 10.65 -11.34 -1.93
C GLY A 111 9.44 -11.45 -2.85
N ALA A 112 8.64 -12.47 -2.67
CA ALA A 112 7.48 -12.76 -3.51
C ALA A 112 6.34 -11.73 -3.38
N ASN A 113 6.28 -10.98 -2.29
CA ASN A 113 5.30 -9.92 -2.04
C ASN A 113 5.95 -8.78 -1.24
N TYR A 114 5.21 -7.70 -1.07
CA TYR A 114 5.71 -6.51 -0.36
C TYR A 114 6.22 -6.82 1.05
N ASP A 115 5.51 -7.65 1.80
CA ASP A 115 5.85 -7.90 3.21
C ASP A 115 7.08 -8.81 3.37
N ALA A 116 7.29 -9.72 2.41
CA ALA A 116 8.45 -10.61 2.37
C ALA A 116 9.68 -9.95 1.74
N ALA A 117 9.50 -8.93 0.90
CA ALA A 117 10.62 -8.28 0.21
C ALA A 117 11.46 -7.44 1.16
N THR A 118 12.79 -7.55 1.02
CA THR A 118 13.75 -6.73 1.77
C THR A 118 14.01 -5.37 1.12
N THR A 119 13.80 -5.26 -0.21
CA THR A 119 13.88 -4.00 -0.95
C THR A 119 12.48 -3.58 -1.36
N ARG A 120 11.93 -2.57 -0.68
CA ARG A 120 10.53 -2.15 -0.83
C ARG A 120 10.32 -0.69 -0.48
N GLY A 121 9.19 -0.13 -0.92
CA GLY A 121 8.79 1.25 -0.62
C GLY A 121 7.27 1.42 -0.69
N SER A 122 6.78 2.49 -0.09
CA SER A 122 5.35 2.83 -0.05
C SER A 122 5.16 4.31 -0.31
N SER A 123 4.11 4.66 -1.03
CA SER A 123 3.63 6.04 -1.06
C SER A 123 3.12 6.50 0.31
N ALA A 124 2.90 7.80 0.43
CA ALA A 124 2.04 8.32 1.49
C ALA A 124 0.63 7.71 1.36
N VAL A 125 -0.08 7.63 2.49
CA VAL A 125 -1.48 7.19 2.52
C VAL A 125 -2.37 8.33 2.06
N LEU A 126 -3.23 8.04 1.09
CA LEU A 126 -4.25 8.97 0.58
C LEU A 126 -5.61 8.61 1.17
N SER A 127 -6.47 9.62 1.33
CA SER A 127 -7.90 9.43 1.62
C SER A 127 -8.69 9.69 0.34
N VAL A 128 -9.50 8.73 -0.08
CA VAL A 128 -10.32 8.80 -1.29
C VAL A 128 -11.76 8.36 -0.98
N VAL A 129 -12.70 8.83 -1.79
CA VAL A 129 -14.07 8.28 -1.81
C VAL A 129 -14.15 7.31 -2.97
N LEU A 130 -14.46 6.04 -2.69
CA LEU A 130 -14.47 4.97 -3.69
C LEU A 130 -15.53 5.20 -4.77
N GLY A 131 -15.19 4.90 -6.02
CA GLY A 131 -16.17 4.81 -7.11
C GLY A 131 -17.12 3.61 -6.93
N GLY A 132 -18.05 3.41 -7.88
CA GLY A 132 -18.97 2.27 -7.89
C GLY A 132 -20.22 2.45 -7.03
N GLY A 133 -20.30 3.48 -6.17
CA GLY A 133 -21.50 3.79 -5.42
C GLY A 133 -22.52 4.61 -6.22
N GLY A 134 -23.79 4.58 -5.78
CA GLY A 134 -24.86 5.38 -6.37
C GLY A 134 -25.64 4.67 -7.50
N SER A 135 -26.61 5.39 -8.04
CA SER A 135 -27.40 4.94 -9.21
C SER A 135 -27.61 6.14 -10.15
N PRO A 136 -26.95 6.18 -11.33
CA PRO A 136 -26.00 5.20 -11.84
C PRO A 136 -24.72 5.10 -11.00
N PRO A 137 -23.97 3.97 -11.08
CA PRO A 137 -22.73 3.81 -10.33
C PRO A 137 -21.70 4.88 -10.69
N ALA A 138 -21.05 5.46 -9.68
CA ALA A 138 -19.98 6.42 -9.89
C ALA A 138 -18.77 5.76 -10.59
N VAL A 139 -18.05 6.52 -11.40
CA VAL A 139 -16.83 6.05 -12.07
C VAL A 139 -15.76 5.68 -11.03
N PRO A 140 -14.83 4.76 -11.36
CA PRO A 140 -13.69 4.45 -10.48
C PRO A 140 -12.92 5.72 -10.12
N VAL A 141 -12.53 5.85 -8.84
CA VAL A 141 -11.79 7.03 -8.38
C VAL A 141 -10.32 6.93 -8.76
N ASP A 142 -9.74 8.05 -9.17
CA ASP A 142 -8.32 8.19 -9.44
C ASP A 142 -7.52 8.47 -8.15
N LEU A 143 -6.24 8.09 -8.13
CA LEU A 143 -5.32 8.34 -7.01
C LEU A 143 -4.79 9.78 -7.03
N ALA A 144 -5.72 10.75 -7.01
CA ALA A 144 -5.36 12.16 -7.00
C ALA A 144 -4.53 12.50 -5.75
N GLY A 145 -3.38 13.15 -5.96
CA GLY A 145 -2.45 13.47 -4.88
C GLY A 145 -1.41 12.38 -4.58
N LEU A 146 -1.41 11.26 -5.34
CA LEU A 146 -0.34 10.29 -5.23
C LEU A 146 1.00 10.95 -5.57
N ALA A 147 1.96 10.87 -4.64
CA ALA A 147 3.32 11.34 -4.85
C ALA A 147 4.26 10.18 -5.18
N GLY A 148 5.29 10.46 -5.97
CA GLY A 148 6.37 9.51 -6.22
C GLY A 148 7.13 9.16 -4.93
N PHE A 149 7.72 7.96 -4.91
CA PHE A 149 8.52 7.47 -3.78
C PHE A 149 9.68 6.60 -4.29
N SER A 150 10.60 6.27 -3.39
CA SER A 150 11.73 5.39 -3.71
C SER A 150 11.65 4.10 -2.90
N LEU A 151 12.17 3.01 -3.49
CA LEU A 151 12.44 1.81 -2.71
C LEU A 151 13.62 2.09 -1.76
N ALA A 152 13.52 1.52 -0.56
CA ALA A 152 14.64 1.42 0.36
C ALA A 152 15.02 -0.07 0.47
N GLY A 153 16.32 -0.39 0.44
CA GLY A 153 16.80 -1.68 0.88
C GLY A 153 16.47 -1.87 2.36
N ALA A 154 16.43 -3.10 2.83
CA ALA A 154 16.53 -3.31 4.27
C ALA A 154 17.82 -2.59 4.69
N GLY A 155 17.68 -1.45 5.35
CA GLY A 155 18.81 -0.84 6.05
C GLY A 155 19.45 -1.93 6.91
N PRO A 156 20.74 -1.81 7.24
CA PRO A 156 21.34 -2.76 8.18
C PRO A 156 20.33 -2.90 9.30
N ALA A 157 19.87 -4.16 9.53
CA ALA A 157 18.92 -4.41 10.60
C ALA A 157 19.44 -3.59 11.78
N ASN A 158 18.59 -2.74 12.38
CA ASN A 158 18.91 -2.14 13.66
C ASN A 158 19.07 -3.32 14.61
N ILE A 159 20.24 -3.94 14.53
CA ILE A 159 20.71 -4.85 15.54
C ILE A 159 20.84 -3.92 16.74
N PRO A 160 19.98 -4.02 17.76
CA PRO A 160 20.21 -3.29 18.99
C PRO A 160 21.64 -3.62 19.33
N GLU A 161 22.53 -2.62 19.32
CA GLU A 161 23.94 -2.86 19.62
C GLU A 161 23.95 -3.67 20.91
N PRO A 162 24.42 -4.94 20.89
CA PRO A 162 24.41 -5.73 22.08
C PRO A 162 25.26 -4.95 23.07
N SER A 163 24.55 -4.08 23.78
CA SER A 163 24.92 -3.52 25.06
C SER A 163 26.43 -3.29 25.32
N THR A 164 27.18 -2.78 24.35
CA THR A 164 28.47 -2.15 24.64
C THR A 164 28.31 -1.08 25.71
N VAL A 165 27.16 -0.38 25.70
CA VAL A 165 26.76 0.55 26.76
C VAL A 165 26.49 -0.20 28.08
N ALA A 166 25.77 -1.34 28.06
CA ALA A 166 25.54 -2.11 29.29
C ALA A 166 26.81 -2.80 29.77
N LEU A 167 27.66 -3.31 28.86
CA LEU A 167 28.98 -3.84 29.22
C LEU A 167 29.90 -2.76 29.79
N GLY A 168 29.85 -1.55 29.19
CA GLY A 168 30.58 -0.38 29.69
C GLY A 168 30.12 0.05 31.08
N LEU A 169 28.82 0.05 31.34
CA LEU A 169 28.25 0.35 32.66
C LEU A 169 28.60 -0.70 33.70
N ILE A 170 28.53 -1.99 33.34
CA ILE A 170 28.96 -3.09 34.24
C ILE A 170 30.45 -3.03 34.51
N GLY A 171 31.28 -2.76 33.50
CA GLY A 171 32.72 -2.56 33.64
C GLY A 171 33.09 -1.39 34.54
N ALA A 172 32.44 -0.25 34.35
CA ALA A 172 32.62 0.93 35.20
C ALA A 172 32.17 0.66 36.64
N GLY A 173 31.01 -0.01 36.82
CA GLY A 173 30.53 -0.42 38.16
C GLY A 173 31.51 -1.32 38.90
N ALA A 174 32.08 -2.30 38.20
CA ALA A 174 33.12 -3.21 38.80
C ALA A 174 34.40 -2.47 39.20
N LEU A 175 34.81 -1.47 38.42
CA LEU A 175 35.97 -0.63 38.75
C LEU A 175 35.72 0.26 39.98
N PHE A 176 34.52 0.81 40.13
CA PHE A 176 34.15 1.57 41.33
C PHE A 176 34.08 0.75 42.58
N LEU A 177 33.59 -0.51 42.49
CA LEU A 177 33.55 -1.44 43.63
C LEU A 177 34.96 -1.90 44.07
N ARG A 178 35.90 -2.03 43.12
CA ARG A 178 37.30 -2.39 43.41
C ARG A 178 38.08 -1.26 44.13
N ARG A 179 37.70 0.00 43.94
CA ARG A 179 38.34 1.18 44.56
C ARG A 179 37.90 1.41 46.00
N ARG A 180 36.91 0.68 46.52
CA ARG A 180 36.40 0.82 47.91
C ARG A 180 36.95 -0.22 48.91
N LYS A 181 37.96 -0.99 48.52
CA LYS A 181 38.74 -1.81 49.47
C LYS A 181 40.09 -1.25 49.76
#